data_687f3e49085dc8560a4b065d0e8fcd62
#
_entry.id   687f3e49085dc8560a4b065d0e8fcd62
#
_cell.length_a   1.000
_cell.length_b   1.000
_cell.length_c   1.000
_cell.angle_alpha   90.00
_cell.angle_beta   90.00
_cell.angle_gamma   90.00
#
_symmetry.space_group_name_H-M   'P 1'
#
loop_
_entity.id
_entity.type
_entity.pdbx_description
1 polymer ?
#
loop_
_entity_poly.entity_id
_entity_poly.type
_entity_poly.pdbx_seq_one_letter_code
_entity_poly.pdbx_strand_id
1 'polypeptide(L)'
;MDVPKPLPSSLSSFAAPGDVMVRPLLLKPQWMNGLSERLLVSHYVNNYGGALRRLNAIRKRLAGLDWARAPAFEINGLKREELIAASSVILHEIYFDSLGGKGDSPPTGREEPPAELARALERDFGSVAAWRAEFTAIAKALAGGSGWAILAWSARLGRLVNQWAADHAHGLAAATPILALDMYEHAYHLDFGAKAAAYVDQAMGNLNWERIGARYRSAIGEQSEDKLFLPYGSPAQEEARISPEELKAALADAGDRRPVLLDVCLPKDLARRTDMLPGATVRAPGALARWVDDLPRGRPIAVYCICGFQVSGKTVTELRQRGYDAKAVSGGITAWHAIGGATVPLELSTYEDLAQVR
;
A
#
# COMPACT_ATOMS: atom_id res chain seq x y z
N MET A 1 27.48 -16.66 -25.86
CA MET A 1 27.33 -17.03 -24.46
C MET A 1 25.84 -16.87 -24.14
N ASP A 2 25.13 -18.01 -24.12
CA ASP A 2 23.71 -18.02 -23.80
C ASP A 2 23.51 -17.64 -22.34
N VAL A 3 22.80 -16.55 -22.12
CA VAL A 3 22.31 -16.17 -20.78
C VAL A 3 21.28 -17.24 -20.38
N PRO A 4 21.49 -17.97 -19.28
CA PRO A 4 20.53 -18.99 -18.87
C PRO A 4 19.18 -18.32 -18.61
N LYS A 5 18.10 -18.86 -19.25
CA LYS A 5 16.71 -18.48 -18.97
C LYS A 5 16.46 -18.56 -17.47
N PRO A 6 15.91 -17.54 -16.83
CA PRO A 6 15.52 -17.63 -15.43
C PRO A 6 14.53 -18.78 -15.27
N LEU A 7 14.80 -19.66 -14.31
CA LEU A 7 13.87 -20.71 -13.90
C LEU A 7 12.55 -20.05 -13.46
N PRO A 8 11.39 -20.59 -13.84
CA PRO A 8 10.13 -20.06 -13.32
C PRO A 8 10.13 -20.19 -11.80
N SER A 9 9.94 -19.06 -11.10
CA SER A 9 9.96 -19.06 -9.65
C SER A 9 8.78 -19.89 -9.14
N SER A 10 9.07 -20.86 -8.27
CA SER A 10 8.09 -21.77 -7.68
C SER A 10 7.04 -21.10 -6.77
N LEU A 11 7.14 -19.79 -6.55
CA LEU A 11 6.31 -19.01 -5.62
C LEU A 11 5.18 -18.19 -6.28
N SER A 12 4.98 -18.25 -7.60
CA SER A 12 4.10 -17.31 -8.32
C SER A 12 2.66 -17.80 -8.59
N SER A 13 2.14 -18.84 -7.92
CA SER A 13 0.84 -19.43 -8.27
C SER A 13 -0.17 -19.61 -7.11
N PHE A 14 -0.06 -18.88 -6.01
CA PHE A 14 -0.83 -19.21 -4.79
C PHE A 14 -1.98 -18.27 -4.42
N ALA A 15 -2.17 -17.14 -5.11
CA ALA A 15 -3.35 -16.30 -4.86
C ALA A 15 -4.61 -16.96 -5.45
N ALA A 16 -5.71 -16.94 -4.71
CA ALA A 16 -6.99 -17.39 -5.24
C ALA A 16 -7.41 -16.49 -6.42
N PRO A 17 -7.85 -17.06 -7.55
CA PRO A 17 -8.31 -16.24 -8.67
C PRO A 17 -9.45 -15.32 -8.24
N GLY A 18 -9.27 -14.00 -8.41
CA GLY A 18 -10.28 -12.99 -8.13
C GLY A 18 -10.14 -12.24 -6.80
N ASP A 19 -9.21 -12.61 -5.92
CA ASP A 19 -8.92 -11.82 -4.72
C ASP A 19 -8.22 -10.51 -5.09
N VAL A 20 -8.61 -9.42 -4.43
CA VAL A 20 -7.91 -8.14 -4.50
C VAL A 20 -6.69 -8.24 -3.60
N MET A 21 -5.53 -7.96 -4.18
CA MET A 21 -4.25 -8.01 -3.48
C MET A 21 -3.99 -6.70 -2.74
N VAL A 22 -3.31 -6.78 -1.59
CA VAL A 22 -2.90 -5.60 -0.86
C VAL A 22 -1.88 -4.80 -1.67
N ARG A 23 -2.08 -3.48 -1.78
CA ARG A 23 -1.05 -2.58 -2.33
C ARG A 23 -0.07 -2.18 -1.23
N PRO A 24 1.24 -2.24 -1.48
CA PRO A 24 2.24 -1.79 -0.52
C PRO A 24 2.06 -0.31 -0.19
N LEU A 25 2.33 0.05 1.07
CA LEU A 25 2.39 1.45 1.45
C LEU A 25 3.66 2.08 0.86
N LEU A 26 3.52 2.93 -0.14
CA LEU A 26 4.64 3.47 -0.92
C LEU A 26 5.33 4.67 -0.26
N LEU A 27 4.78 5.21 0.80
CA LEU A 27 5.41 6.24 1.63
C LEU A 27 6.16 5.60 2.80
N LYS A 28 7.04 6.37 3.42
CA LYS A 28 7.73 5.99 4.66
C LYS A 28 7.07 6.72 5.82
N PRO A 29 6.19 6.07 6.59
CA PRO A 29 5.40 6.73 7.62
C PRO A 29 6.24 7.50 8.65
N GLN A 30 7.42 6.96 9.01
CA GLN A 30 8.34 7.57 9.98
C GLN A 30 9.02 8.86 9.47
N TRP A 31 8.88 9.19 8.19
CA TRP A 31 9.48 10.39 7.58
C TRP A 31 8.44 11.42 7.15
N MET A 32 7.16 11.13 7.37
CA MET A 32 6.09 12.07 7.05
C MET A 32 6.13 13.28 7.99
N ASN A 33 6.01 14.45 7.40
CA ASN A 33 5.97 15.69 8.18
C ASN A 33 4.58 15.91 8.79
N GLY A 34 4.51 15.96 10.13
CA GLY A 34 3.29 16.29 10.88
C GLY A 34 2.15 15.25 10.82
N LEU A 35 2.39 14.09 10.22
CA LEU A 35 1.53 12.91 10.30
C LEU A 35 2.34 11.78 10.94
N SER A 36 1.93 11.30 12.11
CA SER A 36 2.73 10.31 12.83
C SER A 36 2.73 8.94 12.14
N GLU A 37 3.83 8.21 12.31
CA GLU A 37 3.91 6.81 11.89
C GLU A 37 2.75 5.98 12.48
N ARG A 38 2.42 6.22 13.75
CA ARG A 38 1.32 5.53 14.44
C ARG A 38 -0.01 5.74 13.74
N LEU A 39 -0.33 6.98 13.35
CA LEU A 39 -1.55 7.32 12.61
C LEU A 39 -1.58 6.58 11.26
N LEU A 40 -0.53 6.73 10.46
CA LEU A 40 -0.49 6.20 9.10
C LEU A 40 -0.49 4.67 9.06
N VAL A 41 0.27 4.02 9.95
CA VAL A 41 0.31 2.55 10.04
C VAL A 41 -1.03 2.01 10.55
N SER A 42 -1.63 2.63 11.57
CA SER A 42 -2.96 2.23 12.06
C SER A 42 -4.02 2.36 10.97
N HIS A 43 -4.04 3.47 10.26
CA HIS A 43 -4.96 3.73 9.16
C HIS A 43 -4.79 2.68 8.02
N TYR A 44 -3.56 2.41 7.61
CA TYR A 44 -3.28 1.42 6.57
C TYR A 44 -3.65 -0.01 6.99
N VAL A 45 -3.24 -0.44 8.18
CA VAL A 45 -3.45 -1.83 8.64
C VAL A 45 -4.92 -2.10 8.98
N ASN A 46 -5.55 -1.17 9.70
CA ASN A 46 -6.88 -1.41 10.26
C ASN A 46 -7.99 -1.01 9.28
N ASN A 47 -7.92 0.17 8.68
CA ASN A 47 -9.00 0.71 7.84
C ASN A 47 -8.88 0.22 6.40
N TYR A 48 -7.76 0.49 5.72
CA TYR A 48 -7.53 -0.05 4.38
C TYR A 48 -7.48 -1.58 4.37
N GLY A 49 -6.67 -2.19 5.23
CA GLY A 49 -6.59 -3.65 5.34
C GLY A 49 -7.91 -4.28 5.76
N GLY A 50 -8.68 -3.62 6.64
CA GLY A 50 -10.04 -4.03 7.01
C GLY A 50 -10.99 -4.05 5.82
N ALA A 51 -10.99 -2.98 5.02
CA ALA A 51 -11.80 -2.88 3.80
C ALA A 51 -11.43 -3.95 2.77
N LEU A 52 -10.13 -4.20 2.58
CA LEU A 52 -9.62 -5.22 1.67
C LEU A 52 -10.10 -6.62 2.06
N ARG A 53 -9.90 -6.99 3.32
CA ARG A 53 -10.35 -8.30 3.84
C ARG A 53 -11.86 -8.47 3.72
N ARG A 54 -12.63 -7.41 4.01
CA ARG A 54 -14.09 -7.38 3.85
C ARG A 54 -14.50 -7.57 2.41
N LEU A 55 -13.87 -6.86 1.46
CA LEU A 55 -14.15 -6.99 0.03
C LEU A 55 -13.92 -8.42 -0.47
N ASN A 56 -12.79 -9.04 -0.12
CA ASN A 56 -12.48 -10.41 -0.51
C ASN A 56 -13.47 -11.42 0.09
N ALA A 57 -13.87 -11.23 1.35
CA ALA A 57 -14.90 -12.08 1.98
C ALA A 57 -16.26 -11.96 1.28
N ILE A 58 -16.69 -10.74 0.93
CA ILE A 58 -17.94 -10.49 0.20
C ILE A 58 -17.89 -11.11 -1.20
N ARG A 59 -16.81 -10.93 -1.95
CA ARG A 59 -16.63 -11.51 -3.28
C ARG A 59 -16.68 -13.04 -3.25
N LYS A 60 -16.05 -13.65 -2.24
CA LYS A 60 -16.14 -15.10 -2.04
C LYS A 60 -17.59 -15.54 -1.78
N ARG A 61 -18.37 -14.78 -1.00
CA ARG A 61 -19.78 -15.05 -0.78
C ARG A 61 -20.60 -14.93 -2.05
N LEU A 62 -20.37 -13.85 -2.85
CA LEU A 62 -21.03 -13.62 -4.12
C LEU A 62 -20.73 -14.71 -5.16
N ALA A 63 -19.50 -15.21 -5.21
CA ALA A 63 -19.09 -16.28 -6.11
C ALA A 63 -19.82 -17.61 -5.84
N GLY A 64 -20.24 -17.86 -4.58
CA GLY A 64 -21.00 -19.04 -4.20
C GLY A 64 -22.53 -18.81 -4.15
N LEU A 65 -23.05 -17.66 -4.64
CA LEU A 65 -24.46 -17.33 -4.55
C LEU A 65 -25.25 -17.98 -5.70
N ASP A 66 -26.38 -18.62 -5.37
CA ASP A 66 -27.38 -19.02 -6.36
C ASP A 66 -28.23 -17.80 -6.75
N TRP A 67 -27.82 -17.11 -7.80
CA TRP A 67 -28.44 -15.85 -8.27
C TRP A 67 -29.92 -15.99 -8.65
N ALA A 68 -30.37 -17.20 -9.02
CA ALA A 68 -31.76 -17.43 -9.41
C ALA A 68 -32.66 -17.64 -8.19
N ARG A 69 -32.12 -18.05 -7.06
CA ARG A 69 -32.88 -18.44 -5.86
C ARG A 69 -32.59 -17.59 -4.63
N ALA A 70 -31.47 -16.86 -4.64
CA ALA A 70 -31.11 -16.01 -3.50
C ALA A 70 -32.20 -14.96 -3.24
N PRO A 71 -32.55 -14.72 -1.96
CA PRO A 71 -33.55 -13.72 -1.63
C PRO A 71 -33.04 -12.31 -1.94
N ALA A 72 -33.93 -11.43 -2.35
CA ALA A 72 -33.61 -10.07 -2.80
C ALA A 72 -32.83 -9.26 -1.72
N PHE A 73 -33.11 -9.45 -0.44
CA PHE A 73 -32.42 -8.74 0.64
C PHE A 73 -30.95 -9.19 0.77
N GLU A 74 -30.64 -10.48 0.50
CA GLU A 74 -29.27 -10.99 0.53
C GLU A 74 -28.48 -10.41 -0.66
N ILE A 75 -29.05 -10.45 -1.86
CA ILE A 75 -28.46 -9.87 -3.08
C ILE A 75 -28.19 -8.37 -2.89
N ASN A 76 -29.20 -7.62 -2.44
CA ASN A 76 -29.11 -6.19 -2.23
C ASN A 76 -28.07 -5.85 -1.15
N GLY A 77 -28.07 -6.58 -0.02
CA GLY A 77 -27.11 -6.40 1.05
C GLY A 77 -25.67 -6.66 0.60
N LEU A 78 -25.41 -7.79 -0.05
CA LEU A 78 -24.07 -8.16 -0.54
C LEU A 78 -23.56 -7.17 -1.59
N LYS A 79 -24.40 -6.77 -2.55
CA LYS A 79 -24.00 -5.83 -3.61
C LYS A 79 -23.74 -4.42 -3.08
N ARG A 80 -24.53 -3.96 -2.10
CA ARG A 80 -24.26 -2.69 -1.41
C ARG A 80 -22.94 -2.74 -0.66
N GLU A 81 -22.70 -3.80 0.10
CA GLU A 81 -21.48 -3.98 0.88
C GLU A 81 -20.24 -4.14 -0.01
N GLU A 82 -20.37 -4.82 -1.17
CA GLU A 82 -19.30 -4.91 -2.16
C GLU A 82 -18.92 -3.52 -2.69
N LEU A 83 -19.91 -2.70 -3.06
CA LEU A 83 -19.66 -1.34 -3.55
C LEU A 83 -18.92 -0.49 -2.49
N ILE A 84 -19.40 -0.50 -1.24
CA ILE A 84 -18.79 0.25 -0.15
C ILE A 84 -17.35 -0.22 0.10
N ALA A 85 -17.12 -1.54 0.19
CA ALA A 85 -15.78 -2.07 0.45
C ALA A 85 -14.83 -1.85 -0.72
N ALA A 86 -15.28 -2.01 -1.97
CA ALA A 86 -14.46 -1.76 -3.16
C ALA A 86 -14.05 -0.29 -3.28
N SER A 87 -15.00 0.62 -3.12
CA SER A 87 -14.71 2.07 -3.15
C SER A 87 -13.81 2.48 -1.97
N SER A 88 -14.00 1.88 -0.78
CA SER A 88 -13.12 2.11 0.36
C SER A 88 -11.67 1.70 0.04
N VAL A 89 -11.46 0.50 -0.53
CA VAL A 89 -10.13 0.03 -0.94
C VAL A 89 -9.50 1.01 -1.93
N ILE A 90 -10.20 1.37 -3.00
CA ILE A 90 -9.69 2.25 -4.06
C ILE A 90 -9.36 3.65 -3.52
N LEU A 91 -10.24 4.25 -2.73
CA LEU A 91 -10.03 5.60 -2.18
C LEU A 91 -8.87 5.64 -1.18
N HIS A 92 -8.70 4.60 -0.34
CA HIS A 92 -7.54 4.50 0.53
C HIS A 92 -6.23 4.34 -0.25
N GLU A 93 -6.22 3.53 -1.30
CA GLU A 93 -5.05 3.38 -2.18
C GLU A 93 -4.65 4.71 -2.82
N ILE A 94 -5.63 5.47 -3.32
CA ILE A 94 -5.42 6.82 -3.87
C ILE A 94 -4.91 7.78 -2.79
N TYR A 95 -5.49 7.74 -1.59
CA TYR A 95 -5.09 8.56 -0.44
C TYR A 95 -3.62 8.33 -0.08
N PHE A 96 -3.25 7.09 0.25
CA PHE A 96 -1.87 6.77 0.65
C PHE A 96 -0.86 7.07 -0.45
N ASP A 97 -1.22 6.83 -1.68
CA ASP A 97 -0.37 7.06 -2.83
C ASP A 97 -0.25 8.55 -3.20
N SER A 98 -1.21 9.37 -2.75
CA SER A 98 -1.15 10.83 -2.91
C SER A 98 -0.30 11.52 -1.85
N LEU A 99 0.17 10.80 -0.82
CA LEU A 99 1.01 11.32 0.25
C LEU A 99 2.50 11.00 0.01
N GLY A 100 3.40 11.70 0.71
CA GLY A 100 4.85 11.41 0.70
C GLY A 100 5.70 12.44 -0.05
N GLY A 101 5.22 13.68 -0.21
CA GLY A 101 5.93 14.72 -0.97
C GLY A 101 7.23 15.19 -0.32
N LYS A 102 7.13 15.98 0.74
CA LYS A 102 8.30 16.63 1.38
C LYS A 102 8.96 15.84 2.50
N GLY A 103 8.27 14.88 3.09
CA GLY A 103 8.74 14.12 4.26
C GLY A 103 9.59 12.90 3.92
N ASP A 104 9.52 12.41 2.69
CA ASP A 104 10.33 11.27 2.26
C ASP A 104 11.80 11.65 2.04
N SER A 105 12.72 10.80 2.50
CA SER A 105 14.13 10.97 2.20
C SER A 105 14.64 9.80 1.34
N PRO A 106 15.13 10.05 0.13
CA PRO A 106 15.14 11.35 -0.53
C PRO A 106 13.72 11.81 -0.86
N PRO A 107 13.44 13.12 -0.81
CA PRO A 107 12.14 13.64 -1.20
C PRO A 107 11.89 13.29 -2.66
N THR A 108 10.89 12.43 -2.90
CA THR A 108 10.53 11.98 -4.25
C THR A 108 9.45 12.88 -4.87
N GLY A 109 8.86 13.78 -4.08
CA GLY A 109 7.76 14.62 -4.49
C GLY A 109 8.15 16.03 -4.90
N ARG A 110 7.51 16.54 -5.94
CA ARG A 110 7.54 17.95 -6.32
C ARG A 110 6.68 18.77 -5.35
N GLU A 111 7.07 20.00 -5.10
CA GLU A 111 6.25 20.95 -4.30
C GLU A 111 5.01 21.42 -5.06
N GLU A 112 5.07 21.40 -6.39
CA GLU A 112 4.03 21.89 -7.30
C GLU A 112 3.61 20.78 -8.29
N PRO A 113 2.38 20.85 -8.80
CA PRO A 113 1.91 19.88 -9.78
C PRO A 113 2.80 19.92 -11.06
N PRO A 114 2.95 18.78 -11.76
CA PRO A 114 3.55 18.76 -13.08
C PRO A 114 2.86 19.75 -14.02
N ALA A 115 3.60 20.35 -14.94
CA ALA A 115 3.10 21.42 -15.80
C ALA A 115 1.78 21.10 -16.53
N GLU A 116 1.59 19.85 -16.89
CA GLU A 116 0.38 19.35 -17.55
C GLU A 116 -0.83 19.40 -16.62
N LEU A 117 -0.69 18.87 -15.39
CA LEU A 117 -1.75 18.93 -14.38
C LEU A 117 -1.98 20.38 -13.92
N ALA A 118 -0.91 21.19 -13.78
CA ALA A 118 -1.05 22.60 -13.45
C ALA A 118 -1.92 23.34 -14.47
N ARG A 119 -1.65 23.17 -15.77
CA ARG A 119 -2.48 23.75 -16.85
C ARG A 119 -3.94 23.27 -16.80
N ALA A 120 -4.17 22.01 -16.47
CA ALA A 120 -5.53 21.50 -16.32
C ALA A 120 -6.25 22.14 -15.12
N LEU A 121 -5.56 22.29 -13.99
CA LEU A 121 -6.10 22.98 -12.81
C LEU A 121 -6.37 24.45 -13.09
N GLU A 122 -5.46 25.14 -13.80
CA GLU A 122 -5.66 26.53 -14.21
C GLU A 122 -6.86 26.70 -15.16
N ARG A 123 -6.97 25.82 -16.16
CA ARG A 123 -8.09 25.83 -17.10
C ARG A 123 -9.43 25.63 -16.38
N ASP A 124 -9.49 24.71 -15.43
CA ASP A 124 -10.76 24.24 -14.86
C ASP A 124 -11.20 25.01 -13.61
N PHE A 125 -10.24 25.62 -12.88
CA PHE A 125 -10.46 26.33 -11.62
C PHE A 125 -9.95 27.79 -11.62
N GLY A 126 -9.34 28.23 -12.71
CA GLY A 126 -8.75 29.57 -12.86
C GLY A 126 -7.29 29.68 -12.39
N SER A 127 -6.88 28.93 -11.38
CA SER A 127 -5.49 28.81 -10.94
C SER A 127 -5.31 27.58 -10.04
N VAL A 128 -4.05 27.13 -9.88
CA VAL A 128 -3.71 26.07 -8.88
C VAL A 128 -4.10 26.51 -7.46
N ALA A 129 -3.91 27.80 -7.14
CA ALA A 129 -4.28 28.34 -5.82
C ALA A 129 -5.81 28.35 -5.60
N ALA A 130 -6.59 28.68 -6.62
CA ALA A 130 -8.05 28.62 -6.54
C ALA A 130 -8.56 27.19 -6.36
N TRP A 131 -8.01 26.25 -7.13
CA TRP A 131 -8.29 24.83 -6.92
C TRP A 131 -7.98 24.38 -5.49
N ARG A 132 -6.79 24.72 -4.98
CA ARG A 132 -6.37 24.35 -3.62
C ARG A 132 -7.32 24.92 -2.57
N ALA A 133 -7.75 26.17 -2.73
CA ALA A 133 -8.68 26.82 -1.83
C ALA A 133 -10.03 26.09 -1.81
N GLU A 134 -10.60 25.79 -2.99
CA GLU A 134 -11.86 25.04 -3.11
C GLU A 134 -11.76 23.63 -2.53
N PHE A 135 -10.75 22.85 -2.92
CA PHE A 135 -10.54 21.49 -2.42
C PHE A 135 -10.38 21.46 -0.89
N THR A 136 -9.57 22.37 -0.34
CA THR A 136 -9.36 22.50 1.10
C THR A 136 -10.65 22.89 1.84
N ALA A 137 -11.44 23.79 1.27
CA ALA A 137 -12.72 24.19 1.84
C ALA A 137 -13.72 23.02 1.88
N ILE A 138 -13.79 22.21 0.82
CA ILE A 138 -14.61 20.99 0.76
C ILE A 138 -14.17 20.00 1.85
N ALA A 139 -12.87 19.74 1.97
CA ALA A 139 -12.33 18.85 2.99
C ALA A 139 -12.67 19.35 4.41
N LYS A 140 -12.46 20.63 4.69
CA LYS A 140 -12.79 21.23 6.00
C LYS A 140 -14.30 21.23 6.29
N ALA A 141 -15.14 21.31 5.27
CA ALA A 141 -16.60 21.24 5.43
C ALA A 141 -17.11 19.83 5.82
N LEU A 142 -16.29 18.78 5.62
CA LEU A 142 -16.56 17.42 6.10
C LEU A 142 -16.16 17.20 7.57
N ALA A 143 -15.53 18.18 8.23
CA ALA A 143 -15.10 18.08 9.62
C ALA A 143 -16.29 17.82 10.56
N GLY A 144 -16.11 16.91 11.51
CA GLY A 144 -17.17 16.49 12.43
C GLY A 144 -18.15 15.46 11.86
N GLY A 145 -17.90 14.99 10.63
CA GLY A 145 -18.62 13.90 9.99
C GLY A 145 -17.64 12.83 9.47
N SER A 146 -17.98 12.23 8.34
CA SER A 146 -17.14 11.29 7.61
C SER A 146 -17.19 11.61 6.13
N GLY A 147 -16.28 11.06 5.36
CA GLY A 147 -16.32 11.15 3.91
C GLY A 147 -14.98 11.45 3.27
N TRP A 148 -15.03 11.96 2.05
CA TRP A 148 -13.87 12.18 1.19
C TRP A 148 -13.99 13.50 0.44
N ALA A 149 -12.91 14.26 0.39
CA ALA A 149 -12.72 15.27 -0.63
C ALA A 149 -11.93 14.65 -1.79
N ILE A 150 -12.45 14.74 -3.01
CA ILE A 150 -11.90 14.03 -4.17
C ILE A 150 -11.69 15.03 -5.32
N LEU A 151 -10.48 15.05 -5.90
CA LEU A 151 -10.25 15.63 -7.22
C LEU A 151 -10.38 14.51 -8.26
N ALA A 152 -11.25 14.67 -9.24
CA ALA A 152 -11.50 13.65 -10.24
C ALA A 152 -11.49 14.24 -11.66
N TRP A 153 -11.07 13.43 -12.62
CA TRP A 153 -11.27 13.68 -14.04
C TRP A 153 -12.65 13.21 -14.47
N SER A 154 -13.49 14.11 -14.93
CA SER A 154 -14.78 13.78 -15.53
C SER A 154 -14.64 13.66 -17.04
N ALA A 155 -14.62 12.43 -17.57
CA ALA A 155 -14.53 12.19 -19.00
C ALA A 155 -15.73 12.77 -19.77
N ARG A 156 -16.93 12.79 -19.13
CA ARG A 156 -18.14 13.38 -19.70
C ARG A 156 -18.02 14.89 -19.88
N LEU A 157 -17.41 15.57 -18.91
CA LEU A 157 -17.27 17.04 -18.92
C LEU A 157 -15.96 17.49 -19.58
N GLY A 158 -15.03 16.58 -19.82
CA GLY A 158 -13.70 16.88 -20.33
C GLY A 158 -12.87 17.77 -19.41
N ARG A 159 -13.11 17.70 -18.10
CA ARG A 159 -12.48 18.59 -17.10
C ARG A 159 -12.27 17.93 -15.73
N LEU A 160 -11.40 18.54 -14.95
CA LEU A 160 -11.24 18.24 -13.54
C LEU A 160 -12.40 18.83 -12.73
N VAL A 161 -12.83 18.09 -11.70
CA VAL A 161 -13.88 18.51 -10.77
C VAL A 161 -13.48 18.13 -9.34
N ASN A 162 -13.75 19.01 -8.39
CA ASN A 162 -13.73 18.66 -6.98
C ASN A 162 -15.07 18.03 -6.57
N GLN A 163 -15.01 16.95 -5.80
CA GLN A 163 -16.19 16.23 -5.33
C GLN A 163 -16.21 16.17 -3.81
N TRP A 164 -17.38 16.32 -3.26
CA TRP A 164 -17.72 16.00 -1.89
C TRP A 164 -18.36 14.60 -1.86
N ALA A 165 -17.95 13.74 -0.94
CA ALA A 165 -18.53 12.41 -0.75
C ALA A 165 -18.73 12.15 0.74
N ALA A 166 -19.96 11.84 1.17
CA ALA A 166 -20.28 11.57 2.57
C ALA A 166 -19.83 10.18 3.03
N ASP A 167 -19.65 9.26 2.10
CA ASP A 167 -19.16 7.91 2.37
C ASP A 167 -18.39 7.34 1.17
N HIS A 168 -17.93 6.10 1.29
CA HIS A 168 -17.16 5.42 0.24
C HIS A 168 -17.96 5.16 -1.05
N ALA A 169 -19.29 5.12 -0.99
CA ALA A 169 -20.14 4.79 -2.14
C ALA A 169 -20.55 6.02 -2.96
N HIS A 170 -20.24 7.22 -2.48
CA HIS A 170 -20.58 8.44 -3.18
C HIS A 170 -19.48 8.83 -4.18
N GLY A 171 -19.84 8.89 -5.45
CA GLY A 171 -18.97 9.32 -6.53
C GLY A 171 -19.74 9.86 -7.71
N LEU A 172 -19.16 10.81 -8.45
CA LEU A 172 -19.74 11.31 -9.69
C LEU A 172 -19.61 10.23 -10.77
N ALA A 173 -20.71 9.86 -11.39
CA ALA A 173 -20.72 8.91 -12.49
C ALA A 173 -19.79 9.37 -13.63
N ALA A 174 -19.04 8.44 -14.22
CA ALA A 174 -18.04 8.70 -15.26
C ALA A 174 -16.94 9.69 -14.86
N ALA A 175 -16.57 9.72 -13.58
CA ALA A 175 -15.40 10.44 -13.09
C ALA A 175 -14.37 9.47 -12.51
N THR A 176 -13.09 9.75 -12.78
CA THR A 176 -11.95 8.97 -12.31
C THR A 176 -11.23 9.76 -11.22
N PRO A 177 -11.20 9.29 -9.95
CA PRO A 177 -10.49 9.96 -8.89
C PRO A 177 -8.97 9.98 -9.15
N ILE A 178 -8.33 11.13 -8.98
CA ILE A 178 -6.88 11.29 -9.12
C ILE A 178 -6.19 11.69 -7.81
N LEU A 179 -6.94 12.31 -6.89
CA LEU A 179 -6.55 12.62 -5.52
C LEU A 179 -7.77 12.40 -4.63
N ALA A 180 -7.57 11.74 -3.50
CA ALA A 180 -8.58 11.60 -2.46
C ALA A 180 -7.98 12.00 -1.10
N LEU A 181 -8.72 12.79 -0.32
CA LEU A 181 -8.38 13.11 1.06
C LEU A 181 -9.43 12.51 1.98
N ASP A 182 -8.98 11.66 2.87
CA ASP A 182 -9.82 10.96 3.84
C ASP A 182 -10.19 11.89 5.00
N MET A 183 -11.49 12.05 5.24
CA MET A 183 -12.04 12.88 6.29
C MET A 183 -12.78 12.08 7.38
N TYR A 184 -12.64 10.75 7.37
CA TYR A 184 -13.04 9.93 8.51
C TYR A 184 -12.13 10.18 9.71
N GLU A 185 -12.65 10.07 10.92
CA GLU A 185 -11.87 10.33 12.15
C GLU A 185 -10.61 9.45 12.27
N HIS A 186 -10.63 8.24 11.74
CA HIS A 186 -9.46 7.36 11.75
C HIS A 186 -8.27 7.92 10.95
N ALA A 187 -8.50 8.83 10.02
CA ALA A 187 -7.45 9.47 9.24
C ALA A 187 -6.68 10.55 10.00
N TYR A 188 -7.23 11.06 11.13
CA TYR A 188 -6.63 12.21 11.82
C TYR A 188 -6.72 12.18 13.35
N HIS A 189 -7.65 11.45 13.95
CA HIS A 189 -7.95 11.60 15.39
C HIS A 189 -6.78 11.26 16.30
N LEU A 190 -5.91 10.31 15.93
CA LEU A 190 -4.74 9.93 16.74
C LEU A 190 -3.72 11.05 16.92
N ASP A 191 -3.60 11.97 15.96
CA ASP A 191 -2.63 13.06 15.99
C ASP A 191 -3.29 14.42 16.28
N PHE A 192 -4.50 14.64 15.79
CA PHE A 192 -5.15 15.96 15.79
C PHE A 192 -6.37 16.02 16.70
N GLY A 193 -6.84 14.89 17.24
CA GLY A 193 -8.12 14.85 17.97
C GLY A 193 -9.25 15.39 17.09
N ALA A 194 -10.05 16.30 17.62
CA ALA A 194 -11.16 16.93 16.90
C ALA A 194 -10.72 18.06 15.92
N LYS A 195 -9.40 18.35 15.81
CA LYS A 195 -8.88 19.45 14.97
C LYS A 195 -8.73 19.04 13.50
N ALA A 196 -9.80 18.57 12.87
CA ALA A 196 -9.79 18.11 11.48
C ALA A 196 -9.25 19.15 10.48
N ALA A 197 -9.48 20.45 10.72
CA ALA A 197 -8.95 21.52 9.86
C ALA A 197 -7.40 21.52 9.84
N ALA A 198 -6.75 21.31 10.99
CA ALA A 198 -5.29 21.24 11.08
C ALA A 198 -4.74 20.00 10.35
N TYR A 199 -5.44 18.87 10.41
CA TYR A 199 -5.12 17.69 9.61
C TYR A 199 -5.18 18.00 8.11
N VAL A 200 -6.25 18.66 7.64
CA VAL A 200 -6.38 19.02 6.21
C VAL A 200 -5.19 19.86 5.76
N ASP A 201 -4.82 20.89 6.52
CA ASP A 201 -3.69 21.75 6.18
C ASP A 201 -2.38 20.95 6.13
N GLN A 202 -2.18 20.02 7.08
CA GLN A 202 -1.01 19.16 7.14
C GLN A 202 -0.96 18.17 5.97
N ALA A 203 -2.08 17.52 5.66
CA ALA A 203 -2.17 16.57 4.55
C ALA A 203 -1.91 17.25 3.20
N MET A 204 -2.47 18.44 2.98
CA MET A 204 -2.26 19.25 1.78
C MET A 204 -0.81 19.73 1.61
N GLY A 205 -0.03 19.78 2.69
CA GLY A 205 1.42 20.04 2.66
C GLY A 205 2.28 18.83 2.29
N ASN A 206 1.70 17.63 2.34
CA ASN A 206 2.39 16.36 2.08
C ASN A 206 1.98 15.69 0.75
N LEU A 207 1.38 16.42 -0.19
CA LEU A 207 0.94 15.84 -1.46
C LEU A 207 2.12 15.40 -2.33
N ASN A 208 2.02 14.21 -2.89
CA ASN A 208 2.95 13.67 -3.89
C ASN A 208 2.44 14.01 -5.30
N TRP A 209 2.83 15.18 -5.78
CA TRP A 209 2.36 15.71 -7.06
C TRP A 209 2.79 14.87 -8.26
N GLU A 210 3.89 14.14 -8.17
CA GLU A 210 4.33 13.26 -9.26
C GLU A 210 3.35 12.11 -9.47
N ARG A 211 2.92 11.45 -8.37
CA ARG A 211 1.95 10.36 -8.42
C ARG A 211 0.54 10.84 -8.78
N ILE A 212 0.14 12.00 -8.25
CA ILE A 212 -1.15 12.62 -8.63
C ILE A 212 -1.15 12.96 -10.12
N GLY A 213 -0.06 13.53 -10.65
CA GLY A 213 0.10 13.81 -12.08
C GLY A 213 0.10 12.56 -12.95
N ALA A 214 0.71 11.49 -12.49
CA ALA A 214 0.68 10.20 -13.19
C ALA A 214 -0.74 9.63 -13.28
N ARG A 215 -1.55 9.72 -12.22
CA ARG A 215 -2.98 9.34 -12.26
C ARG A 215 -3.79 10.23 -13.19
N TYR A 216 -3.50 11.52 -13.23
CA TYR A 216 -4.14 12.41 -14.19
C TYR A 216 -3.86 11.96 -15.63
N ARG A 217 -2.60 11.67 -16.00
CA ARG A 217 -2.26 11.15 -17.34
C ARG A 217 -2.97 9.84 -17.65
N SER A 218 -3.09 8.95 -16.68
CA SER A 218 -3.87 7.72 -16.85
C SER A 218 -5.35 8.00 -17.08
N ALA A 219 -5.94 8.88 -16.31
CA ALA A 219 -7.35 9.23 -16.40
C ALA A 219 -7.73 9.86 -17.74
N ILE A 220 -6.82 10.59 -18.39
CA ILE A 220 -7.02 11.16 -19.73
C ILE A 220 -6.58 10.23 -20.88
N GLY A 221 -6.12 9.01 -20.55
CA GLY A 221 -5.74 7.99 -21.54
C GLY A 221 -4.33 8.12 -22.13
N GLU A 222 -3.47 8.98 -21.58
CA GLU A 222 -2.09 9.16 -22.05
C GLU A 222 -1.10 8.15 -21.49
N GLN A 223 -1.47 7.46 -20.40
CA GLN A 223 -0.62 6.46 -19.75
C GLN A 223 -1.48 5.27 -19.26
N SER A 224 -0.95 4.04 -19.39
CA SER A 224 -1.60 2.87 -18.79
C SER A 224 -1.46 2.85 -17.27
N GLU A 225 -2.53 2.48 -16.55
CA GLU A 225 -2.51 2.31 -15.10
C GLU A 225 -1.44 1.32 -14.64
N ASP A 226 -1.18 0.26 -15.39
CA ASP A 226 -0.15 -0.74 -15.09
C ASP A 226 1.26 -0.16 -14.98
N LYS A 227 1.52 1.00 -15.62
CA LYS A 227 2.80 1.71 -15.51
C LYS A 227 2.89 2.66 -14.32
N LEU A 228 1.76 2.98 -13.69
CA LEU A 228 1.69 3.83 -12.50
C LEU A 228 2.25 3.15 -11.26
N PHE A 229 2.23 1.82 -11.23
CA PHE A 229 2.47 1.03 -10.04
C PHE A 229 3.60 0.00 -10.24
N LEU A 230 4.78 0.48 -10.59
CA LEU A 230 6.01 -0.24 -10.30
C LEU A 230 6.57 0.28 -8.95
N PRO A 231 6.04 -0.18 -7.82
CA PRO A 231 6.37 0.36 -6.51
C PRO A 231 7.86 0.26 -6.19
N TYR A 232 8.56 -0.62 -6.88
CA TYR A 232 9.97 -0.91 -6.65
C TYR A 232 10.88 -0.51 -7.82
N GLY A 233 10.33 0.12 -8.86
CA GLY A 233 11.06 0.89 -9.85
C GLY A 233 11.48 0.17 -11.12
N SER A 234 11.51 -1.18 -11.17
CA SER A 234 11.81 -1.91 -12.41
C SER A 234 11.18 -3.29 -12.45
N PRO A 235 10.90 -3.86 -13.65
CA PRO A 235 10.37 -5.22 -13.79
C PRO A 235 11.21 -6.29 -13.08
N ALA A 236 12.53 -6.19 -13.13
CA ALA A 236 13.41 -7.14 -12.44
C ALA A 236 13.31 -7.05 -10.91
N GLN A 237 13.04 -5.87 -10.38
CA GLN A 237 12.80 -5.69 -8.95
C GLN A 237 11.41 -6.19 -8.55
N GLU A 238 10.41 -6.08 -9.42
CA GLU A 238 9.07 -6.67 -9.18
C GLU A 238 9.13 -8.21 -9.21
N GLU A 239 9.84 -8.82 -10.16
CA GLU A 239 10.04 -10.28 -10.23
C GLU A 239 10.72 -10.85 -8.98
N ALA A 240 11.55 -10.06 -8.32
CA ALA A 240 12.22 -10.43 -7.08
C ALA A 240 11.33 -10.27 -5.85
N ARG A 241 10.00 -10.20 -6.03
CA ARG A 241 9.04 -10.00 -4.96
C ARG A 241 8.01 -11.10 -4.87
N ILE A 242 7.44 -11.21 -3.67
CA ILE A 242 6.29 -12.04 -3.37
C ILE A 242 5.27 -11.18 -2.63
N SER A 243 4.00 -11.26 -3.00
CA SER A 243 2.95 -10.58 -2.25
C SER A 243 2.73 -11.24 -0.88
N PRO A 244 2.18 -10.52 0.11
CA PRO A 244 1.80 -11.12 1.39
C PRO A 244 0.81 -12.27 1.24
N GLU A 245 -0.11 -12.19 0.29
CA GLU A 245 -1.12 -13.21 0.03
C GLU A 245 -0.48 -14.50 -0.54
N GLU A 246 0.41 -14.35 -1.53
CA GLU A 246 1.18 -15.48 -2.07
C GLU A 246 2.06 -16.12 -1.00
N LEU A 247 2.72 -15.30 -0.16
CA LEU A 247 3.50 -15.79 0.97
C LEU A 247 2.62 -16.57 1.96
N LYS A 248 1.44 -16.03 2.30
CA LYS A 248 0.49 -16.69 3.21
C LYS A 248 0.06 -18.05 2.68
N ALA A 249 -0.20 -18.15 1.38
CA ALA A 249 -0.53 -19.40 0.72
C ALA A 249 0.67 -20.38 0.70
N ALA A 250 1.89 -19.89 0.39
CA ALA A 250 3.10 -20.71 0.41
C ALA A 250 3.46 -21.24 1.80
N LEU A 251 3.14 -20.49 2.86
CA LEU A 251 3.38 -20.92 4.25
C LEU A 251 2.40 -22.00 4.72
N ALA A 252 1.27 -22.18 4.06
CA ALA A 252 0.32 -23.27 4.32
C ALA A 252 0.82 -24.61 3.76
N ASP A 253 1.79 -24.63 2.83
CA ASP A 253 2.44 -25.85 2.36
C ASP A 253 3.35 -26.42 3.46
N ALA A 254 3.23 -27.72 3.72
CA ALA A 254 4.00 -28.41 4.76
C ALA A 254 5.32 -29.04 4.25
N GLY A 255 5.59 -28.95 2.94
CA GLY A 255 6.74 -29.60 2.29
C GLY A 255 7.98 -28.71 2.14
N ASP A 256 8.95 -29.21 1.38
CA ASP A 256 10.22 -28.52 1.06
C ASP A 256 10.02 -27.21 0.28
N ARG A 257 8.83 -26.99 -0.29
CA ARG A 257 8.46 -25.76 -0.96
C ARG A 257 8.07 -24.62 -0.01
N ARG A 258 7.89 -24.93 1.28
CA ARG A 258 7.66 -23.89 2.28
C ARG A 258 8.87 -22.98 2.38
N PRO A 259 8.71 -21.64 2.18
CA PRO A 259 9.85 -20.74 2.20
C PRO A 259 10.49 -20.62 3.59
N VAL A 260 11.79 -20.42 3.59
CA VAL A 260 12.53 -19.94 4.77
C VAL A 260 12.21 -18.46 4.93
N LEU A 261 11.85 -18.05 6.15
CA LEU A 261 11.48 -16.65 6.44
C LEU A 261 12.65 -15.93 7.12
N LEU A 262 13.04 -14.77 6.56
CA LEU A 262 14.07 -13.92 7.12
C LEU A 262 13.51 -12.54 7.42
N ASP A 263 13.57 -12.13 8.69
CA ASP A 263 13.35 -10.77 9.15
C ASP A 263 14.68 -10.01 9.13
N VAL A 264 14.80 -9.06 8.24
CA VAL A 264 16.01 -8.26 8.08
C VAL A 264 15.79 -6.78 8.47
N CYS A 265 14.90 -6.54 9.41
CA CYS A 265 14.68 -5.20 9.94
C CYS A 265 15.95 -4.61 10.58
N LEU A 266 16.09 -3.29 10.47
CA LEU A 266 17.18 -2.58 11.11
C LEU A 266 17.01 -2.57 12.65
N PRO A 267 18.10 -2.43 13.45
CA PRO A 267 18.03 -2.40 14.90
C PRO A 267 16.99 -1.42 15.46
N LYS A 268 16.96 -0.21 14.93
CA LYS A 268 15.99 0.83 15.33
C LYS A 268 14.52 0.43 15.10
N ASP A 269 14.27 -0.38 14.08
CA ASP A 269 12.93 -0.85 13.75
C ASP A 269 12.55 -2.06 14.63
N LEU A 270 13.51 -2.96 14.89
CA LEU A 270 13.34 -4.08 15.83
C LEU A 270 13.06 -3.61 17.25
N ALA A 271 13.74 -2.55 17.72
CA ALA A 271 13.54 -1.98 19.06
C ALA A 271 12.11 -1.44 19.30
N ARG A 272 11.36 -1.19 18.22
CA ARG A 272 10.00 -0.63 18.27
C ARG A 272 8.90 -1.65 17.98
N ARG A 273 9.29 -2.88 17.67
CA ARG A 273 8.36 -3.97 17.34
C ARG A 273 8.26 -4.98 18.48
N THR A 274 7.12 -5.65 18.53
CA THR A 274 6.83 -6.69 19.51
C THR A 274 6.52 -8.04 18.87
N ASP A 275 6.43 -8.11 17.55
CA ASP A 275 5.98 -9.29 16.82
C ASP A 275 6.78 -9.54 15.53
N MET A 276 6.66 -10.76 15.01
CA MET A 276 7.29 -11.21 13.76
C MET A 276 6.42 -12.27 13.06
N LEU A 277 6.73 -12.60 11.81
CA LEU A 277 6.07 -13.69 11.11
C LEU A 277 6.40 -15.06 11.77
N PRO A 278 5.43 -15.99 11.89
CA PRO A 278 5.66 -17.28 12.51
C PRO A 278 6.73 -18.08 11.77
N GLY A 279 7.76 -18.52 12.51
CA GLY A 279 8.89 -19.29 11.95
C GLY A 279 9.93 -18.45 11.21
N ALA A 280 9.85 -17.14 11.30
CA ALA A 280 10.91 -16.28 10.77
C ALA A 280 12.15 -16.31 11.68
N THR A 281 13.31 -16.10 11.08
CA THR A 281 14.59 -15.91 11.78
C THR A 281 15.03 -14.47 11.57
N VAL A 282 15.36 -13.78 12.66
CA VAL A 282 15.84 -12.40 12.58
C VAL A 282 17.33 -12.40 12.26
N ARG A 283 17.73 -11.64 11.22
CA ARG A 283 19.11 -11.55 10.75
C ARG A 283 19.53 -10.12 10.48
N ALA A 284 20.71 -9.75 10.89
CA ALA A 284 21.25 -8.42 10.63
C ALA A 284 21.56 -8.25 9.13
N PRO A 285 20.91 -7.29 8.43
CA PRO A 285 21.11 -7.12 6.99
C PRO A 285 22.55 -6.72 6.62
N GLY A 286 23.25 -6.02 7.51
CA GLY A 286 24.64 -5.64 7.34
C GLY A 286 25.65 -6.77 7.59
N ALA A 287 25.22 -7.89 8.15
CA ALA A 287 26.07 -9.03 8.54
C ALA A 287 25.85 -10.28 7.67
N LEU A 288 25.33 -10.12 6.44
CA LEU A 288 24.96 -11.23 5.55
C LEU A 288 26.06 -12.29 5.43
N ALA A 289 27.30 -11.90 5.33
CA ALA A 289 28.43 -12.83 5.24
C ALA A 289 28.60 -13.75 6.47
N ARG A 290 28.01 -13.40 7.61
CA ARG A 290 28.11 -14.22 8.84
C ARG A 290 27.04 -15.33 8.91
N TRP A 291 25.95 -15.19 8.17
CA TRP A 291 24.80 -16.08 8.29
C TRP A 291 24.30 -16.69 6.97
N VAL A 292 24.81 -16.23 5.83
CA VAL A 292 24.32 -16.70 4.52
C VAL A 292 24.60 -18.19 4.29
N ASP A 293 25.69 -18.71 4.81
CA ASP A 293 26.07 -20.12 4.63
C ASP A 293 25.25 -21.08 5.52
N ASP A 294 24.53 -20.55 6.53
CA ASP A 294 23.59 -21.32 7.34
C ASP A 294 22.26 -21.58 6.62
N LEU A 295 22.01 -20.90 5.48
CA LEU A 295 20.77 -21.03 4.75
C LEU A 295 20.71 -22.30 3.92
N PRO A 296 19.57 -23.03 3.95
CA PRO A 296 19.43 -24.26 3.18
C PRO A 296 19.43 -23.97 1.67
N ARG A 297 20.27 -24.67 0.94
CA ARG A 297 20.28 -24.66 -0.52
C ARG A 297 19.04 -25.36 -1.08
N GLY A 298 18.47 -24.82 -2.17
CA GLY A 298 17.35 -25.45 -2.87
C GLY A 298 15.97 -25.19 -2.24
N ARG A 299 15.89 -24.43 -1.14
CA ARG A 299 14.61 -23.95 -0.58
C ARG A 299 14.38 -22.49 -0.95
N PRO A 300 13.14 -22.11 -1.29
CA PRO A 300 12.81 -20.69 -1.50
C PRO A 300 12.97 -19.89 -0.20
N ILE A 301 13.39 -18.64 -0.34
CA ILE A 301 13.60 -17.72 0.78
C ILE A 301 12.72 -16.51 0.61
N ALA A 302 11.91 -16.18 1.61
CA ALA A 302 11.15 -14.94 1.67
C ALA A 302 11.77 -14.00 2.72
N VAL A 303 12.14 -12.81 2.28
CA VAL A 303 12.83 -11.80 3.09
C VAL A 303 11.92 -10.61 3.32
N TYR A 304 11.74 -10.18 4.55
CA TYR A 304 10.93 -8.99 4.84
C TYR A 304 11.65 -8.01 5.77
N CYS A 305 11.23 -6.75 5.67
CA CYS A 305 11.51 -5.69 6.64
C CYS A 305 10.21 -4.96 6.97
N ILE A 306 10.23 -3.75 7.51
CA ILE A 306 8.99 -3.02 7.86
C ILE A 306 8.11 -2.77 6.64
N CYS A 307 8.62 -2.07 5.63
CA CYS A 307 7.84 -1.63 4.46
C CYS A 307 8.21 -2.34 3.15
N GLY A 308 9.11 -3.34 3.18
CA GLY A 308 9.46 -4.12 2.00
C GLY A 308 10.28 -3.40 0.92
N PHE A 309 10.93 -2.27 1.22
CA PHE A 309 11.71 -1.50 0.24
C PHE A 309 13.20 -1.86 0.18
N GLN A 310 14.04 -0.92 0.63
CA GLN A 310 15.49 -0.95 0.42
C GLN A 310 16.18 -2.10 1.16
N VAL A 311 15.85 -2.32 2.44
CA VAL A 311 16.58 -3.28 3.27
C VAL A 311 16.37 -4.70 2.78
N SER A 312 15.11 -5.16 2.71
CA SER A 312 14.79 -6.50 2.18
C SER A 312 15.15 -6.66 0.70
N GLY A 313 14.94 -5.61 -0.11
CA GLY A 313 15.31 -5.62 -1.53
C GLY A 313 16.81 -5.78 -1.75
N LYS A 314 17.65 -5.04 -1.01
CA LYS A 314 19.11 -5.19 -1.07
C LYS A 314 19.56 -6.59 -0.62
N THR A 315 19.03 -7.08 0.50
CA THR A 315 19.34 -8.44 0.99
C THR A 315 18.96 -9.50 -0.04
N VAL A 316 17.79 -9.39 -0.68
CA VAL A 316 17.39 -10.32 -1.76
C VAL A 316 18.34 -10.26 -2.96
N THR A 317 18.73 -9.05 -3.38
CA THR A 317 19.70 -8.91 -4.48
C THR A 317 20.99 -9.63 -4.16
N GLU A 318 21.54 -9.48 -2.97
CA GLU A 318 22.78 -10.13 -2.54
C GLU A 318 22.63 -11.65 -2.40
N LEU A 319 21.49 -12.15 -1.91
CA LEU A 319 21.19 -13.59 -1.85
C LEU A 319 21.09 -14.21 -3.25
N ARG A 320 20.40 -13.55 -4.18
CA ARG A 320 20.26 -14.01 -5.58
C ARG A 320 21.61 -14.05 -6.30
N GLN A 321 22.50 -13.09 -6.07
CA GLN A 321 23.87 -13.11 -6.59
C GLN A 321 24.69 -14.31 -6.09
N ARG A 322 24.32 -14.88 -4.94
CA ARG A 322 24.93 -16.10 -4.37
C ARG A 322 24.19 -17.39 -4.75
N GLY A 323 23.21 -17.30 -5.68
CA GLY A 323 22.46 -18.44 -6.22
C GLY A 323 21.32 -18.94 -5.35
N TYR A 324 20.83 -18.14 -4.40
CA TYR A 324 19.61 -18.46 -3.64
C TYR A 324 18.35 -18.02 -4.38
N ASP A 325 17.28 -18.83 -4.31
CA ASP A 325 15.94 -18.44 -4.75
C ASP A 325 15.30 -17.57 -3.66
N ALA A 326 15.58 -16.26 -3.73
CA ALA A 326 15.13 -15.31 -2.72
C ALA A 326 14.18 -14.28 -3.32
N LYS A 327 13.11 -13.95 -2.56
CA LYS A 327 12.14 -12.90 -2.87
C LYS A 327 11.90 -12.00 -1.66
N ALA A 328 11.72 -10.70 -1.91
CA ALA A 328 11.32 -9.75 -0.88
C ALA A 328 9.80 -9.71 -0.77
N VAL A 329 9.29 -9.66 0.47
CA VAL A 329 7.86 -9.51 0.71
C VAL A 329 7.44 -8.07 0.42
N SER A 330 6.52 -7.91 -0.53
CA SER A 330 5.97 -6.61 -0.91
C SER A 330 5.26 -5.94 0.27
N GLY A 331 5.62 -4.69 0.58
CA GLY A 331 5.09 -3.97 1.74
C GLY A 331 5.55 -4.50 3.10
N GLY A 332 6.40 -5.52 3.14
CA GLY A 332 7.00 -6.07 4.37
C GLY A 332 5.97 -6.54 5.39
N ILE A 333 6.34 -6.47 6.69
CA ILE A 333 5.42 -6.86 7.77
C ILE A 333 4.20 -5.94 7.88
N THR A 334 4.30 -4.68 7.45
CA THR A 334 3.16 -3.75 7.46
C THR A 334 2.04 -4.23 6.55
N ALA A 335 2.36 -4.69 5.33
CA ALA A 335 1.38 -5.26 4.43
C ALA A 335 0.90 -6.65 4.91
N TRP A 336 1.76 -7.44 5.55
CA TRP A 336 1.36 -8.69 6.19
C TRP A 336 0.29 -8.47 7.27
N HIS A 337 0.44 -7.44 8.11
CA HIS A 337 -0.61 -7.05 9.05
C HIS A 337 -1.90 -6.62 8.36
N ALA A 338 -1.80 -5.86 7.26
CA ALA A 338 -2.97 -5.38 6.52
C ALA A 338 -3.84 -6.52 5.97
N ILE A 339 -3.22 -7.63 5.53
CA ILE A 339 -3.99 -8.83 5.10
C ILE A 339 -4.46 -9.71 6.26
N GLY A 340 -4.21 -9.33 7.51
CA GLY A 340 -4.52 -10.15 8.69
C GLY A 340 -3.65 -11.41 8.78
N GLY A 341 -2.37 -11.29 8.43
CA GLY A 341 -1.38 -12.35 8.60
C GLY A 341 -1.12 -12.63 10.08
N ALA A 342 -1.00 -13.91 10.45
CA ALA A 342 -0.67 -14.30 11.81
C ALA A 342 0.74 -13.84 12.20
N THR A 343 0.94 -13.45 13.46
CA THR A 343 2.24 -13.09 14.02
C THR A 343 2.49 -13.83 15.34
N VAL A 344 3.74 -13.87 15.76
CA VAL A 344 4.21 -14.37 17.04
C VAL A 344 5.07 -13.31 17.72
N PRO A 345 5.33 -13.41 19.04
CA PRO A 345 6.25 -12.50 19.72
C PRO A 345 7.61 -12.44 19.03
N LEU A 346 8.20 -11.23 18.99
CA LEU A 346 9.51 -11.01 18.40
C LEU A 346 10.60 -11.73 19.19
N GLU A 347 11.38 -12.58 18.52
CA GLU A 347 12.52 -13.30 19.08
C GLU A 347 13.82 -12.83 18.43
N LEU A 348 14.75 -12.35 19.23
CA LEU A 348 16.04 -11.79 18.78
C LEU A 348 17.23 -12.72 19.02
N SER A 349 17.01 -13.97 19.41
CA SER A 349 18.06 -14.93 19.77
C SER A 349 19.09 -15.19 18.67
N THR A 350 18.69 -14.99 17.42
CA THR A 350 19.53 -15.21 16.23
C THR A 350 20.09 -13.92 15.62
N TYR A 351 19.83 -12.77 16.25
CA TYR A 351 20.28 -11.49 15.70
C TYR A 351 21.75 -11.23 16.07
N GLU A 352 22.61 -11.07 15.06
CA GLU A 352 24.06 -11.00 15.21
C GLU A 352 24.56 -9.72 15.94
N ASP A 353 23.76 -8.65 15.89
CA ASP A 353 24.12 -7.34 16.44
C ASP A 353 23.16 -6.88 17.56
N LEU A 354 22.80 -7.79 18.49
CA LEU A 354 21.85 -7.54 19.58
C LEU A 354 22.14 -6.28 20.40
N ALA A 355 23.41 -5.92 20.55
CA ALA A 355 23.81 -4.71 21.29
C ALA A 355 23.30 -3.40 20.63
N GLN A 356 22.95 -3.44 19.35
CA GLN A 356 22.41 -2.27 18.62
C GLN A 356 20.88 -2.13 18.74
N VAL A 357 20.20 -3.15 19.29
CA VAL A 357 18.72 -3.15 19.45
C VAL A 357 18.30 -2.65 20.83
N ARG A 358 19.21 -2.69 21.83
CA ARG A 358 18.96 -2.31 23.23
C ARG A 358 19.13 -0.84 23.50
#